data_2ffefc05997372d9d41ce782fdb3bf05
#
_entry.id   2ffefc05997372d9d41ce782fdb3bf05
#
_cell.length_a   1.000
_cell.length_b   1.000
_cell.length_c   1.000
_cell.angle_alpha   90.00
_cell.angle_beta   90.00
_cell.angle_gamma   90.00
#
_symmetry.space_group_name_H-M   'P 1'
#
loop_
_entity.id
_entity.type
_entity.pdbx_description
1 polymer ?
#
loop_
_entity_poly.entity_id
_entity_poly.type
_entity_poly.pdbx_seq_one_letter_code
_entity_poly.pdbx_strand_id
1 'polypeptide(L)'
;MICRSCGYKTIKIHSTPLLPECIWPSSYGNYTLSKCNVYSCVKCHHLQLQNFSKKKILSFYGTDQLNLDKTETHNKRLLDIKNNFGKNFFLKKEMLDVGGGVNPIIKNKKLFIADFKIQQDVKNFYKEHWYELDIERQKINHKFDIIFLIHTLEHFKNPKLAISNIKRSLKDEGRIFIEVPNFDYYTKKNTYYSIFHQHLSMFTLKHLSNLLHINDLYIEKVITKTNIIFCSVKKNFEKKKKINKINNIFLLRKLDKNYKEMQKKIIQHLNKEKYDVYGSGGSMVLALSSINKITNKINFIFDNDEKKNNKIFPTSKIKIFKFTKKFFKSKIKSISCYQLNKKGNLNIQKI
;
A
#
# COMPACT_ATOMS: atom_id res chain seq x y z
N MET A 1 -3.05 24.14 -1.95
CA MET A 1 -2.24 23.09 -2.59
C MET A 1 -2.94 22.64 -3.87
N ILE A 2 -2.19 22.16 -4.88
CA ILE A 2 -2.74 21.71 -6.16
C ILE A 2 -3.02 20.20 -6.12
N CYS A 3 -4.10 19.79 -6.76
CA CYS A 3 -4.50 18.39 -6.89
C CYS A 3 -3.55 17.63 -7.82
N ARG A 4 -3.01 16.52 -7.33
CA ARG A 4 -2.10 15.65 -8.07
C ARG A 4 -2.78 14.92 -9.26
N SER A 5 -4.11 14.78 -9.19
CA SER A 5 -4.89 14.08 -10.23
C SER A 5 -5.34 15.01 -11.36
N CYS A 6 -5.88 16.19 -11.07
CA CYS A 6 -6.47 17.06 -12.08
C CYS A 6 -5.90 18.47 -12.16
N GLY A 7 -4.94 18.83 -11.29
CA GLY A 7 -4.33 20.16 -11.25
C GLY A 7 -5.21 21.28 -10.63
N TYR A 8 -6.40 20.94 -10.11
CA TYR A 8 -7.30 21.94 -9.53
C TYR A 8 -7.00 22.18 -8.04
N LYS A 9 -7.65 23.18 -7.43
CA LYS A 9 -7.50 23.53 -6.01
C LYS A 9 -7.88 22.39 -5.08
N THR A 10 -7.10 22.21 -4.01
CA THR A 10 -7.44 21.29 -2.90
C THR A 10 -7.66 22.08 -1.61
N ILE A 11 -8.49 21.52 -0.73
CA ILE A 11 -8.71 22.01 0.63
C ILE A 11 -8.20 20.99 1.64
N LYS A 12 -7.64 21.45 2.75
CA LYS A 12 -7.29 20.60 3.88
C LYS A 12 -8.57 20.19 4.58
N ILE A 13 -8.77 18.89 4.75
CA ILE A 13 -10.00 18.35 5.36
C ILE A 13 -9.73 17.53 6.61
N HIS A 14 -8.46 17.17 6.88
CA HIS A 14 -8.10 16.32 8.02
C HIS A 14 -6.62 16.45 8.38
N SER A 15 -6.27 16.10 9.63
CA SER A 15 -4.91 15.81 10.09
C SER A 15 -4.93 14.49 10.83
N THR A 16 -4.00 13.59 10.47
CA THR A 16 -3.90 12.28 11.13
C THR A 16 -3.45 12.43 12.59
N PRO A 17 -3.63 11.40 13.44
CA PRO A 17 -2.85 11.28 14.65
C PRO A 17 -1.35 11.21 14.33
N LEU A 18 -0.50 11.16 15.36
CA LEU A 18 0.92 10.84 15.17
C LEU A 18 1.06 9.41 14.63
N LEU A 19 1.62 9.28 13.44
CA LEU A 19 1.85 8.01 12.77
C LEU A 19 3.36 7.83 12.51
N PRO A 20 3.88 6.60 12.51
CA PRO A 20 5.26 6.34 12.15
C PRO A 20 5.50 6.71 10.68
N GLU A 21 6.60 7.38 10.41
CA GLU A 21 6.99 7.75 9.05
C GLU A 21 7.36 6.52 8.20
N CYS A 22 7.79 5.45 8.85
CA CYS A 22 8.03 4.14 8.25
C CYS A 22 7.34 3.05 9.07
N ILE A 23 6.71 2.10 8.41
CA ILE A 23 6.00 0.98 9.05
C ILE A 23 6.76 -0.35 8.94
N TRP A 24 7.94 -0.34 8.33
CA TRP A 24 8.74 -1.54 8.14
C TRP A 24 9.73 -1.72 9.27
N PRO A 25 9.87 -2.94 9.85
CA PRO A 25 10.93 -3.25 10.80
C PRO A 25 12.31 -3.01 10.18
N SER A 26 13.26 -2.53 10.99
CA SER A 26 14.65 -2.31 10.55
C SER A 26 15.66 -2.76 11.58
N SER A 27 16.95 -2.79 11.20
CA SER A 27 18.04 -3.10 12.12
C SER A 27 18.29 -1.96 13.13
N TYR A 28 17.86 -0.73 12.84
CA TYR A 28 18.22 0.47 13.62
C TYR A 28 17.09 1.05 14.47
N GLY A 29 15.84 0.70 14.22
CA GLY A 29 14.69 1.02 15.07
C GLY A 29 14.30 2.50 15.21
N ASN A 30 14.99 3.43 14.58
CA ASN A 30 14.75 4.86 14.71
C ASN A 30 13.72 5.35 13.72
N TYR A 31 12.46 5.40 14.14
CA TYR A 31 11.39 5.99 13.34
C TYR A 31 10.75 7.18 14.03
N THR A 32 10.66 8.27 13.28
CA THR A 32 9.99 9.50 13.71
C THR A 32 8.47 9.31 13.64
N LEU A 33 7.78 9.84 14.63
CA LEU A 33 6.33 9.99 14.60
C LEU A 33 5.98 11.39 14.11
N SER A 34 5.12 11.49 13.11
CA SER A 34 4.62 12.79 12.65
C SER A 34 3.17 12.70 12.16
N LYS A 35 2.52 13.87 12.03
CA LYS A 35 1.17 13.98 11.50
C LYS A 35 1.21 14.20 10.00
N CYS A 36 0.24 13.63 9.28
CA CYS A 36 -0.03 13.95 7.88
C CYS A 36 -1.27 14.84 7.77
N ASN A 37 -1.17 15.90 6.97
CA ASN A 37 -2.35 16.65 6.55
C ASN A 37 -2.94 16.03 5.30
N VAL A 38 -4.26 15.82 5.31
CA VAL A 38 -5.01 15.21 4.23
C VAL A 38 -5.81 16.28 3.50
N TYR A 39 -5.72 16.28 2.19
CA TYR A 39 -6.37 17.24 1.31
C TYR A 39 -7.31 16.56 0.34
N SER A 40 -8.45 17.19 0.07
CA SER A 40 -9.41 16.77 -0.93
C SER A 40 -9.51 17.79 -2.07
N CYS A 41 -9.54 17.31 -3.30
CA CYS A 41 -9.78 18.16 -4.46
C CYS A 41 -11.26 18.53 -4.54
N VAL A 42 -11.56 19.82 -4.74
CA VAL A 42 -12.95 20.30 -4.84
C VAL A 42 -13.63 19.90 -6.16
N LYS A 43 -12.84 19.56 -7.21
CA LYS A 43 -13.34 19.20 -8.54
C LYS A 43 -13.45 17.71 -8.77
N CYS A 44 -12.36 16.96 -8.59
CA CYS A 44 -12.33 15.51 -8.88
C CYS A 44 -12.38 14.63 -7.62
N HIS A 45 -12.50 15.23 -6.45
CA HIS A 45 -12.54 14.57 -5.13
C HIS A 45 -11.30 13.74 -4.78
N HIS A 46 -10.19 13.84 -5.56
CA HIS A 46 -8.96 13.11 -5.24
C HIS A 46 -8.50 13.39 -3.81
N LEU A 47 -8.15 12.34 -3.09
CA LEU A 47 -7.72 12.40 -1.71
C LEU A 47 -6.20 12.18 -1.66
N GLN A 48 -5.47 13.15 -1.09
CA GLN A 48 -4.01 13.16 -1.11
C GLN A 48 -3.42 13.71 0.19
N LEU A 49 -2.19 13.29 0.50
CA LEU A 49 -1.41 13.88 1.59
C LEU A 49 -0.80 15.23 1.17
N GLN A 50 -0.31 15.98 2.15
CA GLN A 50 0.50 17.16 1.93
C GLN A 50 1.70 16.89 1.02
N ASN A 51 2.29 17.93 0.45
CA ASN A 51 3.52 17.79 -0.31
C ASN A 51 4.70 17.51 0.63
N PHE A 52 5.53 16.55 0.26
CA PHE A 52 6.81 16.28 0.87
C PHE A 52 7.94 16.52 -0.11
N SER A 53 9.11 16.94 0.39
CA SER A 53 10.33 17.01 -0.43
C SER A 53 10.75 15.61 -0.91
N LYS A 54 11.52 15.53 -1.99
CA LYS A 54 12.05 14.22 -2.48
C LYS A 54 12.86 13.52 -1.38
N LYS A 55 13.74 14.24 -0.69
CA LYS A 55 14.53 13.70 0.44
C LYS A 55 13.64 13.12 1.53
N LYS A 56 12.55 13.82 1.89
CA LYS A 56 11.59 13.33 2.89
C LYS A 56 10.84 12.09 2.43
N ILE A 57 10.40 12.03 1.17
CA ILE A 57 9.75 10.83 0.61
C ILE A 57 10.69 9.63 0.68
N LEU A 58 11.94 9.79 0.26
CA LEU A 58 12.92 8.71 0.33
C LEU A 58 13.18 8.23 1.76
N SER A 59 13.18 9.13 2.75
CA SER A 59 13.36 8.75 4.16
C SER A 59 12.23 7.87 4.72
N PHE A 60 11.03 7.90 4.12
CA PHE A 60 9.90 7.05 4.54
C PHE A 60 10.13 5.57 4.24
N TYR A 61 11.02 5.24 3.31
CA TYR A 61 11.30 3.84 2.95
C TYR A 61 12.37 3.21 3.86
N GLY A 62 13.06 4.01 4.68
CA GLY A 62 14.12 3.53 5.56
C GLY A 62 15.38 3.09 4.79
N THR A 63 16.38 2.64 5.52
CA THR A 63 17.65 2.16 4.95
C THR A 63 17.64 0.67 4.64
N ASP A 64 16.85 -0.11 5.41
CA ASP A 64 16.72 -1.57 5.31
C ASP A 64 15.32 -1.95 4.80
N GLN A 65 15.06 -1.75 3.52
CA GLN A 65 13.82 -2.31 2.94
C GLN A 65 13.86 -3.83 3.04
N LEU A 66 12.91 -4.39 3.79
CA LEU A 66 12.72 -5.83 3.81
C LEU A 66 12.19 -6.29 2.46
N ASN A 67 12.99 -7.07 1.75
CA ASN A 67 12.55 -7.82 0.58
C ASN A 67 11.64 -8.96 1.05
N LEU A 68 10.38 -8.64 1.32
CA LEU A 68 9.39 -9.67 1.63
C LEU A 68 9.18 -10.51 0.38
N ASP A 69 9.27 -11.84 0.54
CA ASP A 69 8.90 -12.75 -0.54
C ASP A 69 7.39 -12.61 -0.80
N LYS A 70 7.05 -12.13 -1.99
CA LYS A 70 5.66 -11.95 -2.44
C LYS A 70 5.23 -13.02 -3.46
N THR A 71 6.04 -14.04 -3.68
CA THR A 71 5.81 -15.04 -4.73
C THR A 71 4.41 -15.67 -4.65
N GLU A 72 3.97 -16.10 -3.48
CA GLU A 72 2.63 -16.69 -3.32
C GLU A 72 1.53 -15.67 -3.66
N THR A 73 1.67 -14.44 -3.18
CA THR A 73 0.72 -13.36 -3.45
C THR A 73 0.69 -12.99 -4.94
N HIS A 74 1.83 -12.96 -5.60
CA HIS A 74 1.92 -12.72 -7.03
C HIS A 74 1.29 -13.85 -7.84
N ASN A 75 1.57 -15.11 -7.50
CA ASN A 75 0.94 -16.27 -8.13
C ASN A 75 -0.58 -16.23 -8.03
N LYS A 76 -1.13 -15.85 -6.89
CA LYS A 76 -2.57 -15.64 -6.72
C LYS A 76 -3.10 -14.56 -7.67
N ARG A 77 -2.45 -13.40 -7.78
CA ARG A 77 -2.85 -12.33 -8.72
C ARG A 77 -2.88 -12.82 -10.16
N LEU A 78 -1.83 -13.55 -10.57
CA LEU A 78 -1.73 -14.10 -11.91
C LEU A 78 -2.82 -15.14 -12.18
N LEU A 79 -3.15 -15.98 -11.19
CA LEU A 79 -4.25 -16.92 -11.27
C LEU A 79 -5.60 -16.19 -11.39
N ASP A 80 -5.83 -15.17 -10.59
CA ASP A 80 -7.04 -14.34 -10.65
C ASP A 80 -7.20 -13.68 -12.04
N ILE A 81 -6.11 -13.22 -12.66
CA ILE A 81 -6.13 -12.70 -14.03
C ILE A 81 -6.50 -13.82 -15.02
N LYS A 82 -5.84 -14.99 -14.95
CA LYS A 82 -6.15 -16.13 -15.83
C LYS A 82 -7.60 -16.61 -15.69
N ASN A 83 -8.16 -16.61 -14.50
CA ASN A 83 -9.55 -16.98 -14.26
C ASN A 83 -10.53 -15.98 -14.87
N ASN A 84 -10.16 -14.71 -14.98
CA ASN A 84 -11.02 -13.66 -15.54
C ASN A 84 -10.86 -13.44 -17.05
N PHE A 85 -9.69 -13.76 -17.62
CA PHE A 85 -9.35 -13.44 -19.03
C PHE A 85 -8.90 -14.66 -19.84
N GLY A 86 -8.87 -15.86 -19.23
CA GLY A 86 -8.51 -17.11 -19.87
C GLY A 86 -7.10 -17.61 -19.53
N LYS A 87 -6.92 -18.93 -19.54
CA LYS A 87 -5.66 -19.60 -19.15
C LYS A 87 -4.45 -19.11 -19.96
N ASN A 88 -4.65 -18.82 -21.23
CA ASN A 88 -3.60 -18.42 -22.17
C ASN A 88 -3.41 -16.88 -22.26
N PHE A 89 -3.99 -16.11 -21.35
CA PHE A 89 -4.03 -14.66 -21.41
C PHE A 89 -2.64 -13.99 -21.58
N PHE A 90 -1.60 -14.57 -20.98
CA PHE A 90 -0.23 -14.03 -21.05
C PHE A 90 0.58 -14.55 -22.24
N LEU A 91 0.04 -15.47 -23.03
CA LEU A 91 0.76 -16.08 -24.13
C LEU A 91 1.08 -15.04 -25.19
N LYS A 92 2.35 -15.00 -25.63
CA LYS A 92 2.88 -14.07 -26.66
C LYS A 92 2.63 -12.57 -26.34
N LYS A 93 2.42 -12.20 -25.06
CA LYS A 93 2.23 -10.81 -24.65
C LYS A 93 3.54 -10.19 -24.16
N GLU A 94 3.78 -8.95 -24.60
CA GLU A 94 4.83 -8.10 -24.06
C GLU A 94 4.32 -7.42 -22.80
N MET A 95 5.06 -7.53 -21.72
CA MET A 95 4.60 -7.12 -20.41
C MET A 95 5.59 -6.16 -19.74
N LEU A 96 5.06 -5.17 -19.02
CA LEU A 96 5.83 -4.23 -18.20
C LEU A 96 5.32 -4.26 -16.77
N ASP A 97 6.24 -4.34 -15.80
CA ASP A 97 5.93 -4.16 -14.37
C ASP A 97 6.51 -2.84 -13.87
N VAL A 98 5.65 -1.87 -13.57
CA VAL A 98 6.03 -0.55 -13.05
C VAL A 98 6.00 -0.58 -11.53
N GLY A 99 7.15 -0.38 -10.91
CA GLY A 99 7.37 -0.53 -9.47
C GLY A 99 7.84 -1.94 -9.07
N GLY A 100 8.23 -2.78 -10.05
CA GLY A 100 8.72 -4.14 -9.84
C GLY A 100 10.22 -4.24 -9.51
N GLY A 101 10.92 -3.13 -9.24
CA GLY A 101 12.37 -3.09 -9.07
C GLY A 101 12.94 -3.92 -7.92
N VAL A 102 12.11 -4.38 -7.01
CA VAL A 102 12.47 -5.23 -5.86
C VAL A 102 11.82 -6.61 -5.93
N ASN A 103 10.55 -6.67 -6.32
CA ASN A 103 9.73 -7.89 -6.35
C ASN A 103 8.85 -7.90 -7.59
N PRO A 104 9.38 -8.26 -8.77
CA PRO A 104 8.60 -8.32 -10.00
C PRO A 104 7.45 -9.32 -9.92
N ILE A 105 6.29 -8.95 -10.51
CA ILE A 105 5.07 -9.77 -10.43
C ILE A 105 5.20 -11.14 -11.08
N ILE A 106 6.04 -11.27 -12.10
CA ILE A 106 6.28 -12.53 -12.81
C ILE A 106 7.78 -12.76 -12.92
N LYS A 107 8.25 -13.92 -12.51
CA LYS A 107 9.63 -14.34 -12.74
C LYS A 107 9.79 -14.92 -14.15
N ASN A 108 9.76 -14.04 -15.16
CA ASN A 108 9.86 -14.38 -16.58
C ASN A 108 10.81 -13.41 -17.28
N LYS A 109 11.84 -13.90 -17.97
CA LYS A 109 12.86 -13.09 -18.66
C LYS A 109 12.31 -12.16 -19.75
N LYS A 110 11.06 -12.37 -20.22
CA LYS A 110 10.38 -11.51 -21.20
C LYS A 110 9.58 -10.37 -20.56
N LEU A 111 9.51 -10.30 -19.22
CA LEU A 111 8.91 -9.18 -18.53
C LEU A 111 9.91 -8.02 -18.52
N PHE A 112 9.44 -6.83 -18.89
CA PHE A 112 10.16 -5.58 -18.67
C PHE A 112 9.85 -5.03 -17.30
N ILE A 113 10.85 -4.45 -16.64
CA ILE A 113 10.72 -3.81 -15.32
C ILE A 113 10.98 -2.31 -15.46
N ALA A 114 10.14 -1.48 -14.85
CA ALA A 114 10.40 -0.04 -14.74
C ALA A 114 10.31 0.39 -13.28
N ASP A 115 11.36 1.01 -12.76
CA ASP A 115 11.39 1.54 -11.40
C ASP A 115 12.41 2.68 -11.29
N PHE A 116 12.28 3.55 -10.29
CA PHE A 116 13.28 4.60 -10.03
C PHE A 116 14.58 4.03 -9.45
N LYS A 117 14.55 2.81 -8.91
CA LYS A 117 15.70 2.03 -8.44
C LYS A 117 15.40 0.55 -8.59
N ILE A 118 16.25 -0.16 -9.30
CA ILE A 118 16.13 -1.59 -9.52
C ILE A 118 17.28 -2.32 -8.81
N GLN A 119 16.96 -3.37 -8.06
CA GLN A 119 17.96 -4.15 -7.36
C GLN A 119 18.86 -4.92 -8.34
N GLN A 120 20.11 -5.16 -7.95
CA GLN A 120 21.12 -5.75 -8.83
C GLN A 120 20.77 -7.20 -9.23
N ASP A 121 20.19 -7.98 -8.33
CA ASP A 121 19.71 -9.33 -8.63
C ASP A 121 18.56 -9.33 -9.65
N VAL A 122 17.66 -8.35 -9.58
CA VAL A 122 16.61 -8.13 -10.59
C VAL A 122 17.22 -7.76 -11.93
N LYS A 123 18.17 -6.81 -11.98
CA LYS A 123 18.88 -6.43 -13.21
C LYS A 123 19.58 -7.64 -13.83
N ASN A 124 20.27 -8.43 -13.02
CA ASN A 124 20.98 -9.63 -13.48
C ASN A 124 20.04 -10.68 -14.07
N PHE A 125 18.84 -10.88 -13.47
CA PHE A 125 17.87 -11.85 -13.96
C PHE A 125 17.18 -11.39 -15.25
N TYR A 126 16.75 -10.11 -15.33
CA TYR A 126 16.01 -9.58 -16.48
C TYR A 126 16.90 -9.03 -17.60
N LYS A 127 18.24 -8.98 -17.37
CA LYS A 127 19.27 -8.51 -18.34
C LYS A 127 18.92 -7.14 -18.92
N GLU A 128 18.52 -7.10 -20.21
CA GLU A 128 18.22 -5.85 -20.94
C GLU A 128 16.75 -5.38 -20.78
N HIS A 129 15.91 -6.18 -20.15
CA HIS A 129 14.48 -5.90 -20.01
C HIS A 129 14.17 -5.05 -18.77
N TRP A 130 14.88 -3.94 -18.58
CA TRP A 130 14.58 -3.02 -17.49
C TRP A 130 14.85 -1.56 -17.86
N TYR A 131 14.11 -0.68 -17.19
CA TYR A 131 14.24 0.77 -17.28
C TYR A 131 14.38 1.34 -15.87
N GLU A 132 15.58 1.78 -15.48
CA GLU A 132 15.77 2.52 -14.23
C GLU A 132 15.49 4.00 -14.49
N LEU A 133 14.27 4.41 -14.20
CA LEU A 133 13.77 5.75 -14.50
C LEU A 133 12.65 6.21 -13.57
N ASP A 134 12.44 7.51 -13.51
CA ASP A 134 11.27 8.11 -12.85
C ASP A 134 10.13 8.23 -13.86
N ILE A 135 9.18 7.29 -13.82
CA ILE A 135 8.04 7.23 -14.74
C ILE A 135 7.13 8.48 -14.67
N GLU A 136 7.20 9.26 -13.59
CA GLU A 136 6.49 10.54 -13.49
C GLU A 136 7.12 11.63 -14.38
N ARG A 137 8.36 11.46 -14.82
CA ARG A 137 9.13 12.45 -15.60
C ARG A 137 9.59 11.94 -16.95
N GLN A 138 9.87 10.67 -17.05
CA GLN A 138 10.46 10.03 -18.21
C GLN A 138 9.46 9.11 -18.90
N LYS A 139 9.64 8.92 -20.20
CA LYS A 139 8.76 8.10 -21.04
C LYS A 139 9.50 6.83 -21.44
N ILE A 140 8.76 5.74 -21.58
CA ILE A 140 9.24 4.52 -22.22
C ILE A 140 8.67 4.50 -23.64
N ASN A 141 9.52 4.45 -24.65
CA ASN A 141 9.11 4.50 -26.05
C ASN A 141 8.59 3.14 -26.56
N HIS A 142 8.81 2.07 -25.80
CA HIS A 142 8.30 0.74 -26.11
C HIS A 142 6.80 0.61 -25.73
N LYS A 143 6.03 -0.18 -26.48
CA LYS A 143 4.61 -0.42 -26.25
C LYS A 143 4.36 -1.85 -25.81
N PHE A 144 3.53 -2.00 -24.78
CA PHE A 144 3.24 -3.27 -24.13
C PHE A 144 1.77 -3.67 -24.29
N ASP A 145 1.54 -4.98 -24.34
CA ASP A 145 0.18 -5.56 -24.28
C ASP A 145 -0.40 -5.48 -22.88
N ILE A 146 0.45 -5.63 -21.87
CA ILE A 146 0.05 -5.67 -20.47
C ILE A 146 1.02 -4.81 -19.65
N ILE A 147 0.47 -3.95 -18.79
CA ILE A 147 1.24 -3.18 -17.83
C ILE A 147 0.70 -3.46 -16.43
N PHE A 148 1.58 -3.73 -15.48
CA PHE A 148 1.23 -3.93 -14.07
C PHE A 148 1.61 -2.70 -13.24
N LEU A 149 0.73 -2.35 -12.30
CA LEU A 149 0.91 -1.31 -11.27
C LEU A 149 0.44 -1.89 -9.94
N ILE A 150 1.30 -2.66 -9.30
CA ILE A 150 0.95 -3.42 -8.09
C ILE A 150 1.51 -2.71 -6.87
N HIS A 151 0.64 -2.11 -6.07
CA HIS A 151 1.03 -1.28 -4.91
C HIS A 151 2.08 -0.21 -5.28
N THR A 152 1.84 0.52 -6.35
CA THR A 152 2.76 1.52 -6.90
C THR A 152 2.07 2.87 -7.07
N LEU A 153 0.82 2.88 -7.54
CA LEU A 153 0.09 4.11 -7.89
C LEU A 153 -0.13 5.04 -6.70
N GLU A 154 -0.35 4.49 -5.49
CA GLU A 154 -0.54 5.24 -4.26
C GLU A 154 0.70 6.01 -3.80
N HIS A 155 1.87 5.62 -4.28
CA HIS A 155 3.17 6.22 -3.93
C HIS A 155 3.58 7.38 -4.85
N PHE A 156 2.96 7.52 -6.02
CA PHE A 156 3.33 8.57 -6.96
C PHE A 156 3.06 9.98 -6.41
N LYS A 157 4.05 10.84 -6.58
CA LYS A 157 3.92 12.26 -6.27
C LYS A 157 3.03 12.98 -7.28
N ASN A 158 3.06 12.55 -8.53
CA ASN A 158 2.22 13.04 -9.61
C ASN A 158 1.57 11.89 -10.39
N PRO A 159 0.52 11.25 -9.81
CA PRO A 159 -0.14 10.09 -10.43
C PRO A 159 -0.74 10.40 -11.80
N LYS A 160 -1.10 11.67 -12.08
CA LYS A 160 -1.58 12.07 -13.41
C LYS A 160 -0.48 11.91 -14.47
N LEU A 161 0.73 12.42 -14.21
CA LEU A 161 1.83 12.30 -15.17
C LEU A 161 2.28 10.84 -15.32
N ALA A 162 2.39 10.10 -14.22
CA ALA A 162 2.72 8.67 -14.27
C ALA A 162 1.74 7.90 -15.15
N ILE A 163 0.44 8.02 -14.89
CA ILE A 163 -0.62 7.36 -15.69
C ILE A 163 -0.58 7.81 -17.15
N SER A 164 -0.33 9.09 -17.42
CA SER A 164 -0.20 9.60 -18.80
C SER A 164 0.98 8.95 -19.54
N ASN A 165 2.14 8.82 -18.88
CA ASN A 165 3.32 8.17 -19.47
C ASN A 165 3.09 6.67 -19.67
N ILE A 166 2.51 6.00 -18.69
CA ILE A 166 2.13 4.58 -18.75
C ILE A 166 1.13 4.32 -19.90
N LYS A 167 0.09 5.17 -20.04
CA LYS A 167 -0.86 5.07 -21.14
C LYS A 167 -0.19 5.15 -22.53
N ARG A 168 0.84 5.97 -22.68
CA ARG A 168 1.62 6.07 -23.93
C ARG A 168 2.37 4.79 -24.27
N SER A 169 2.83 4.05 -23.25
CA SER A 169 3.51 2.76 -23.41
C SER A 169 2.53 1.58 -23.52
N LEU A 170 1.22 1.82 -23.49
CA LEU A 170 0.20 0.79 -23.67
C LEU A 170 -0.20 0.70 -25.16
N LYS A 171 -0.27 -0.51 -25.72
CA LYS A 171 -0.89 -0.78 -27.02
C LYS A 171 -2.40 -0.42 -26.95
N ASP A 172 -3.03 -0.21 -28.08
CA ASP A 172 -4.44 0.26 -28.08
C ASP A 172 -5.40 -0.75 -27.47
N GLU A 173 -5.22 -2.04 -27.77
CA GLU A 173 -5.99 -3.13 -27.16
C GLU A 173 -5.35 -3.67 -25.84
N GLY A 174 -4.33 -3.00 -25.36
CA GLY A 174 -3.60 -3.39 -24.16
C GLY A 174 -4.41 -3.19 -22.88
N ARG A 175 -3.94 -3.78 -21.79
CA ARG A 175 -4.53 -3.66 -20.44
C ARG A 175 -3.52 -3.23 -19.42
N ILE A 176 -3.96 -2.38 -18.49
CA ILE A 176 -3.22 -2.08 -17.27
C ILE A 176 -3.90 -2.82 -16.12
N PHE A 177 -3.16 -3.62 -15.36
CA PHE A 177 -3.64 -4.20 -14.11
C PHE A 177 -3.16 -3.32 -12.95
N ILE A 178 -4.10 -2.75 -12.23
CA ILE A 178 -3.83 -1.85 -11.10
C ILE A 178 -4.30 -2.52 -9.82
N GLU A 179 -3.40 -2.57 -8.81
CA GLU A 179 -3.73 -2.94 -7.45
C GLU A 179 -3.31 -1.83 -6.49
N VAL A 180 -4.27 -1.34 -5.69
CA VAL A 180 -4.06 -0.31 -4.66
C VAL A 180 -4.78 -0.66 -3.37
N PRO A 181 -4.34 -0.17 -2.19
CA PRO A 181 -5.08 -0.31 -0.95
C PRO A 181 -6.49 0.29 -1.06
N ASN A 182 -7.49 -0.45 -0.59
CA ASN A 182 -8.88 -0.02 -0.62
C ASN A 182 -9.22 0.87 0.58
N PHE A 183 -9.30 2.17 0.38
CA PHE A 183 -9.60 3.13 1.44
C PHE A 183 -10.96 2.87 2.11
N ASP A 184 -12.00 2.45 1.36
CA ASP A 184 -13.31 2.08 1.96
C ASP A 184 -13.18 0.92 2.95
N TYR A 185 -12.33 -0.05 2.66
CA TYR A 185 -12.09 -1.18 3.57
C TYR A 185 -11.43 -0.70 4.87
N TYR A 186 -10.35 0.07 4.76
CA TYR A 186 -9.60 0.52 5.93
C TYR A 186 -10.36 1.52 6.80
N THR A 187 -11.26 2.32 6.23
CA THR A 187 -12.17 3.16 7.04
C THR A 187 -13.13 2.36 7.91
N LYS A 188 -13.43 1.10 7.50
CA LYS A 188 -14.28 0.17 8.25
C LYS A 188 -13.49 -0.69 9.25
N LYS A 189 -12.19 -0.85 9.04
CA LYS A 189 -11.31 -1.77 9.80
C LYS A 189 -10.42 -1.05 10.82
N ASN A 190 -10.75 0.17 11.19
CA ASN A 190 -10.14 0.90 12.30
C ASN A 190 -8.63 1.13 12.18
N THR A 191 -8.09 1.20 10.96
CA THR A 191 -6.65 1.34 10.74
C THR A 191 -6.33 2.43 9.73
N TYR A 192 -5.28 3.19 10.01
CA TYR A 192 -4.72 4.20 9.11
C TYR A 192 -3.83 3.59 8.01
N TYR A 193 -3.86 2.29 7.77
CA TYR A 193 -2.96 1.63 6.82
C TYR A 193 -2.98 2.22 5.41
N SER A 194 -4.10 2.75 4.95
CA SER A 194 -4.18 3.44 3.65
C SER A 194 -3.84 4.94 3.72
N ILE A 195 -3.64 5.50 4.92
CA ILE A 195 -3.21 6.89 5.13
C ILE A 195 -1.99 6.92 6.02
N PHE A 196 -0.83 6.71 5.47
CA PHE A 196 0.44 6.94 6.15
C PHE A 196 1.44 7.54 5.15
N HIS A 197 2.58 8.00 5.64
CA HIS A 197 3.50 8.88 4.91
C HIS A 197 3.90 8.41 3.51
N GLN A 198 4.00 7.09 3.29
CA GLN A 198 4.35 6.53 1.98
C GLN A 198 3.18 6.56 0.98
N HIS A 199 1.92 6.52 1.44
CA HIS A 199 0.75 6.57 0.58
C HIS A 199 0.35 8.02 0.30
N LEU A 200 0.91 8.59 -0.74
CA LEU A 200 0.68 10.00 -1.11
C LEU A 200 -0.74 10.24 -1.65
N SER A 201 -1.41 9.18 -2.13
CA SER A 201 -2.79 9.20 -2.62
C SER A 201 -3.59 8.04 -2.03
N MET A 202 -4.86 8.28 -1.70
CA MET A 202 -5.77 7.28 -1.16
C MET A 202 -6.87 6.97 -2.17
N PHE A 203 -7.18 5.69 -2.35
CA PHE A 203 -8.13 5.23 -3.36
C PHE A 203 -9.30 4.44 -2.76
N THR A 204 -10.52 4.92 -3.00
CA THR A 204 -11.70 4.07 -3.17
C THR A 204 -11.83 3.73 -4.65
N LEU A 205 -12.72 2.80 -5.01
CA LEU A 205 -12.98 2.51 -6.42
C LEU A 205 -13.40 3.78 -7.20
N LYS A 206 -14.17 4.68 -6.56
CA LYS A 206 -14.59 5.95 -7.17
C LYS A 206 -13.41 6.91 -7.38
N HIS A 207 -12.48 7.01 -6.42
CA HIS A 207 -11.27 7.83 -6.59
C HIS A 207 -10.40 7.33 -7.73
N LEU A 208 -10.18 6.02 -7.81
CA LEU A 208 -9.42 5.39 -8.89
C LEU A 208 -10.10 5.64 -10.25
N SER A 209 -11.40 5.41 -10.34
CA SER A 209 -12.19 5.69 -11.55
C SER A 209 -12.07 7.15 -12.00
N ASN A 210 -12.15 8.12 -11.07
CA ASN A 210 -12.01 9.54 -11.39
C ASN A 210 -10.61 9.88 -11.96
N LEU A 211 -9.52 9.34 -11.34
CA LEU A 211 -8.16 9.52 -11.84
C LEU A 211 -7.99 8.93 -13.25
N LEU A 212 -8.53 7.75 -13.49
CA LEU A 212 -8.44 7.06 -14.78
C LEU A 212 -9.23 7.81 -15.85
N HIS A 213 -10.45 8.24 -15.57
CA HIS A 213 -11.26 9.03 -16.50
C HIS A 213 -10.59 10.34 -16.92
N ILE A 214 -9.91 11.04 -16.00
CA ILE A 214 -9.15 12.26 -16.31
C ILE A 214 -8.01 11.97 -17.31
N ASN A 215 -7.50 10.74 -17.33
CA ASN A 215 -6.41 10.30 -18.20
C ASN A 215 -6.89 9.48 -19.41
N ASP A 216 -8.18 9.52 -19.79
CA ASP A 216 -8.78 8.76 -20.90
C ASP A 216 -8.57 7.24 -20.76
N LEU A 217 -8.77 6.76 -19.54
CA LEU A 217 -8.77 5.34 -19.17
C LEU A 217 -10.07 5.00 -18.45
N TYR A 218 -10.46 3.72 -18.48
CA TYR A 218 -11.61 3.25 -17.72
C TYR A 218 -11.34 1.87 -17.10
N ILE A 219 -12.02 1.57 -16.00
CA ILE A 219 -11.99 0.25 -15.37
C ILE A 219 -12.87 -0.68 -16.21
N GLU A 220 -12.23 -1.64 -16.89
CA GLU A 220 -12.92 -2.67 -17.67
C GLU A 220 -13.57 -3.70 -16.73
N LYS A 221 -12.81 -4.15 -15.70
CA LYS A 221 -13.26 -5.17 -14.76
C LYS A 221 -12.63 -4.99 -13.39
N VAL A 222 -13.43 -5.10 -12.35
CA VAL A 222 -12.92 -5.23 -10.97
C VAL A 222 -12.75 -6.72 -10.68
N ILE A 223 -11.51 -7.14 -10.45
CA ILE A 223 -11.13 -8.54 -10.17
C ILE A 223 -11.33 -8.84 -8.68
N THR A 224 -10.82 -7.98 -7.81
CA THR A 224 -10.94 -8.11 -6.36
C THR A 224 -11.23 -6.75 -5.72
N LYS A 225 -12.15 -6.73 -4.76
CA LYS A 225 -12.49 -5.54 -3.96
C LYS A 225 -12.67 -5.91 -2.50
N THR A 226 -11.55 -6.19 -1.83
CA THR A 226 -11.49 -6.47 -0.38
C THR A 226 -10.67 -5.38 0.32
N ASN A 227 -9.59 -5.74 0.99
CA ASN A 227 -8.59 -4.80 1.51
C ASN A 227 -7.78 -4.09 0.40
N ILE A 228 -7.85 -4.60 -0.81
CA ILE A 228 -7.29 -4.02 -2.03
C ILE A 228 -8.38 -3.81 -3.07
N ILE A 229 -8.12 -2.93 -4.02
CA ILE A 229 -8.83 -2.82 -5.29
C ILE A 229 -7.87 -3.35 -6.33
N PHE A 230 -8.21 -4.48 -6.95
CA PHE A 230 -7.48 -5.05 -8.07
C PHE A 230 -8.38 -5.05 -9.30
N CYS A 231 -7.96 -4.40 -10.37
CA CYS A 231 -8.78 -4.19 -11.55
C CYS A 231 -7.96 -4.19 -12.84
N SER A 232 -8.64 -4.52 -13.95
CA SER A 232 -8.15 -4.28 -15.30
C SER A 232 -8.67 -2.95 -15.82
N VAL A 233 -7.84 -2.26 -16.59
CA VAL A 233 -8.06 -0.92 -17.12
C VAL A 233 -7.70 -0.90 -18.59
N LYS A 234 -8.50 -0.22 -19.39
CA LYS A 234 -8.27 -0.01 -20.83
C LYS A 234 -8.29 1.48 -21.20
N LYS A 235 -7.78 1.78 -22.39
CA LYS A 235 -7.93 3.11 -23.00
C LYS A 235 -9.41 3.40 -23.27
N ASN A 236 -9.82 4.61 -22.95
CA ASN A 236 -11.15 5.10 -23.27
C ASN A 236 -11.08 6.02 -24.49
N PHE A 237 -11.69 5.61 -25.56
CA PHE A 237 -11.80 6.41 -26.80
C PHE A 237 -13.08 7.25 -26.83
N GLU A 238 -14.02 7.01 -25.91
CA GLU A 238 -15.25 7.81 -25.77
C GLU A 238 -14.98 9.11 -25.00
N LYS A 239 -15.56 10.23 -25.48
CA LYS A 239 -15.31 11.56 -24.89
C LYS A 239 -16.06 11.85 -23.60
N LYS A 240 -17.03 11.04 -23.18
CA LYS A 240 -17.85 11.31 -22.00
C LYS A 240 -17.12 10.91 -20.72
N LYS A 241 -16.75 11.93 -19.92
CA LYS A 241 -16.07 11.76 -18.62
C LYS A 241 -17.04 12.07 -17.50
N LYS A 242 -17.41 11.08 -16.70
CA LYS A 242 -18.24 11.27 -15.50
C LYS A 242 -17.35 11.22 -14.24
N ILE A 243 -17.30 12.33 -13.51
CA ILE A 243 -16.62 12.39 -12.21
C ILE A 243 -17.58 11.97 -11.10
N ASN A 244 -17.20 10.93 -10.36
CA ASN A 244 -17.96 10.45 -9.22
C ASN A 244 -17.85 11.43 -8.04
N LYS A 245 -18.98 11.80 -7.45
CA LYS A 245 -19.00 12.56 -6.19
C LYS A 245 -18.61 11.65 -5.01
N ILE A 246 -17.75 12.14 -4.11
CA ILE A 246 -17.24 11.40 -2.96
C ILE A 246 -17.27 12.31 -1.72
N ASN A 247 -17.87 11.83 -0.65
CA ASN A 247 -17.85 12.53 0.63
C ASN A 247 -16.61 12.12 1.45
N ASN A 248 -15.48 12.75 1.15
CA ASN A 248 -14.20 12.47 1.80
C ASN A 248 -14.20 12.79 3.31
N ILE A 249 -14.92 13.82 3.73
CA ILE A 249 -15.03 14.20 5.13
C ILE A 249 -15.73 13.10 5.93
N PHE A 250 -16.81 12.52 5.39
CA PHE A 250 -17.51 11.40 6.02
C PHE A 250 -16.59 10.19 6.18
N LEU A 251 -15.84 9.83 5.14
CA LEU A 251 -14.90 8.70 5.18
C LEU A 251 -13.83 8.89 6.27
N LEU A 252 -13.25 10.08 6.38
CA LEU A 252 -12.21 10.39 7.36
C LEU A 252 -12.76 10.45 8.78
N ARG A 253 -13.92 11.05 9.01
CA ARG A 253 -14.59 11.06 10.33
C ARG A 253 -14.88 9.65 10.82
N LYS A 254 -15.34 8.78 9.91
CA LYS A 254 -15.59 7.37 10.22
C LYS A 254 -14.29 6.65 10.61
N LEU A 255 -13.21 6.87 9.86
CA LEU A 255 -11.90 6.31 10.19
C LEU A 255 -11.43 6.76 11.58
N ASP A 256 -11.47 8.06 11.88
CA ASP A 256 -11.07 8.60 13.18
C ASP A 256 -11.85 8.00 14.35
N LYS A 257 -13.18 7.94 14.21
CA LYS A 257 -14.03 7.35 15.24
C LYS A 257 -13.62 5.91 15.53
N ASN A 258 -13.53 5.11 14.49
CA ASN A 258 -13.20 3.71 14.59
C ASN A 258 -11.77 3.48 15.15
N TYR A 259 -10.82 4.31 14.74
CA TYR A 259 -9.44 4.25 15.22
C TYR A 259 -9.33 4.56 16.71
N LYS A 260 -10.00 5.62 17.18
CA LYS A 260 -10.06 5.98 18.60
C LYS A 260 -10.71 4.90 19.46
N GLU A 261 -11.77 4.26 18.96
CA GLU A 261 -12.42 3.13 19.64
C GLU A 261 -11.48 1.92 19.74
N MET A 262 -10.74 1.60 18.67
CA MET A 262 -9.73 0.56 18.69
C MET A 262 -8.63 0.85 19.72
N GLN A 263 -8.09 2.08 19.74
CA GLN A 263 -7.06 2.49 20.69
C GLN A 263 -7.54 2.38 22.15
N LYS A 264 -8.76 2.84 22.45
CA LYS A 264 -9.38 2.67 23.78
C LYS A 264 -9.36 1.21 24.23
N LYS A 265 -9.79 0.31 23.37
CA LYS A 265 -9.82 -1.14 23.65
C LYS A 265 -8.42 -1.68 23.94
N ILE A 266 -7.42 -1.32 23.11
CA ILE A 266 -6.02 -1.74 23.32
C ILE A 266 -5.52 -1.24 24.68
N ILE A 267 -5.72 0.03 25.00
CA ILE A 267 -5.28 0.63 26.25
C ILE A 267 -5.95 -0.06 27.45
N GLN A 268 -7.26 -0.30 27.41
CA GLN A 268 -7.99 -0.98 28.48
C GLN A 268 -7.44 -2.38 28.78
N HIS A 269 -7.03 -3.11 27.75
CA HIS A 269 -6.43 -4.43 27.93
C HIS A 269 -4.99 -4.34 28.46
N LEU A 270 -4.16 -3.46 27.90
CA LEU A 270 -2.77 -3.29 28.28
C LEU A 270 -2.57 -2.69 29.67
N ASN A 271 -3.57 -1.97 30.19
CA ASN A 271 -3.50 -1.42 31.56
C ASN A 271 -3.52 -2.50 32.65
N LYS A 272 -4.03 -3.69 32.35
CA LYS A 272 -4.20 -4.77 33.34
C LYS A 272 -2.94 -5.66 33.44
N GLU A 273 -2.26 -5.92 32.35
CA GLU A 273 -1.15 -6.89 32.31
C GLU A 273 -0.19 -6.56 31.15
N LYS A 274 0.98 -7.25 31.15
CA LYS A 274 1.89 -7.25 29.99
C LYS A 274 1.42 -8.28 28.96
N TYR A 275 1.67 -8.01 27.68
CA TYR A 275 1.23 -8.82 26.56
C TYR A 275 2.38 -9.12 25.61
N ASP A 276 2.25 -10.24 24.91
CA ASP A 276 3.01 -10.50 23.71
C ASP A 276 2.20 -10.07 22.47
N VAL A 277 2.90 -9.61 21.45
CA VAL A 277 2.31 -9.19 20.19
C VAL A 277 2.65 -10.22 19.13
N TYR A 278 1.63 -10.71 18.44
CA TYR A 278 1.80 -11.61 17.30
C TYR A 278 1.47 -10.90 16.00
N GLY A 279 2.46 -10.83 15.11
CA GLY A 279 2.42 -10.11 13.84
C GLY A 279 2.93 -8.68 13.95
N SER A 280 3.99 -8.39 13.22
CA SER A 280 4.65 -7.07 13.14
C SER A 280 4.34 -6.36 11.81
N GLY A 281 3.19 -6.66 11.19
CA GLY A 281 2.75 -6.01 9.95
C GLY A 281 2.36 -4.54 10.15
N GLY A 282 2.31 -3.78 9.06
CA GLY A 282 2.06 -2.34 9.09
C GLY A 282 0.79 -1.91 9.84
N SER A 283 -0.29 -2.71 9.80
CA SER A 283 -1.51 -2.45 10.59
C SER A 283 -1.26 -2.49 12.09
N MET A 284 -0.43 -3.44 12.58
CA MET A 284 -0.04 -3.53 13.98
C MET A 284 0.85 -2.35 14.38
N VAL A 285 1.83 -2.02 13.53
CA VAL A 285 2.71 -0.86 13.75
C VAL A 285 1.87 0.40 13.90
N LEU A 286 0.92 0.66 12.99
CA LEU A 286 0.05 1.83 13.06
C LEU A 286 -0.89 1.82 14.26
N ALA A 287 -1.36 0.64 14.69
CA ALA A 287 -2.23 0.52 15.85
C ALA A 287 -1.50 0.82 17.17
N LEU A 288 -0.26 0.35 17.31
CA LEU A 288 0.51 0.45 18.55
C LEU A 288 1.33 1.74 18.66
N SER A 289 1.88 2.25 17.56
CA SER A 289 2.83 3.38 17.57
C SER A 289 2.26 4.69 18.10
N SER A 290 0.96 4.89 17.98
CA SER A 290 0.28 6.10 18.47
C SER A 290 -0.17 6.03 19.93
N ILE A 291 0.08 4.92 20.62
CA ILE A 291 -0.23 4.75 22.03
C ILE A 291 1.03 5.03 22.86
N ASN A 292 1.06 6.18 23.54
CA ASN A 292 2.18 6.56 24.38
C ASN A 292 2.47 5.49 25.46
N LYS A 293 3.75 5.20 25.65
CA LYS A 293 4.25 4.24 26.68
C LYS A 293 3.79 2.78 26.50
N ILE A 294 3.26 2.41 25.36
CA ILE A 294 2.80 1.03 25.13
C ILE A 294 3.93 0.01 25.19
N THR A 295 5.17 0.42 24.84
CA THR A 295 6.35 -0.44 24.84
C THR A 295 6.64 -1.06 26.20
N ASN A 296 6.30 -0.38 27.30
CA ASN A 296 6.49 -0.88 28.67
C ASN A 296 5.47 -1.99 29.04
N LYS A 297 4.44 -2.19 28.22
CA LYS A 297 3.38 -3.20 28.41
C LYS A 297 3.50 -4.37 27.42
N ILE A 298 4.51 -4.36 26.58
CA ILE A 298 4.79 -5.45 25.63
C ILE A 298 6.05 -6.19 26.10
N ASN A 299 5.95 -7.51 26.26
CA ASN A 299 7.10 -8.36 26.56
C ASN A 299 7.88 -8.68 25.28
N PHE A 300 7.18 -9.30 24.31
CA PHE A 300 7.78 -9.78 23.08
C PHE A 300 6.90 -9.46 21.89
N ILE A 301 7.54 -9.35 20.72
CA ILE A 301 6.86 -9.24 19.44
C ILE A 301 7.32 -10.43 18.59
N PHE A 302 6.36 -11.21 18.07
CA PHE A 302 6.61 -12.36 17.24
C PHE A 302 6.07 -12.16 15.83
N ASP A 303 6.78 -12.69 14.83
CA ASP A 303 6.31 -12.75 13.45
C ASP A 303 6.73 -14.09 12.81
N ASN A 304 5.93 -14.58 11.87
CA ASN A 304 6.29 -15.80 11.12
C ASN A 304 7.34 -15.53 10.04
N ASP A 305 7.46 -14.28 9.61
CA ASP A 305 8.39 -13.87 8.58
C ASP A 305 9.82 -13.84 9.14
N GLU A 306 10.63 -14.80 8.69
CA GLU A 306 12.02 -14.96 9.12
C GLU A 306 12.90 -13.74 8.86
N LYS A 307 12.60 -12.99 7.79
CA LYS A 307 13.33 -11.75 7.44
C LYS A 307 13.16 -10.64 8.47
N LYS A 308 12.13 -10.73 9.31
CA LYS A 308 11.88 -9.79 10.39
C LYS A 308 12.55 -10.19 11.71
N ASN A 309 13.08 -11.41 11.80
CA ASN A 309 13.74 -11.89 13.00
C ASN A 309 14.94 -11.00 13.36
N ASN A 310 15.07 -10.64 14.63
CA ASN A 310 16.05 -9.70 15.16
C ASN A 310 15.97 -8.26 14.64
N LYS A 311 14.97 -7.92 13.80
CA LYS A 311 14.69 -6.53 13.45
C LYS A 311 13.95 -5.83 14.58
N ILE A 312 14.04 -4.51 14.64
CA ILE A 312 13.38 -3.71 15.66
C ILE A 312 11.98 -3.29 15.16
N PHE A 313 10.99 -3.45 16.03
CA PHE A 313 9.64 -3.00 15.74
C PHE A 313 9.60 -1.47 15.65
N PRO A 314 9.00 -0.90 14.58
CA PRO A 314 8.95 0.53 14.38
C PRO A 314 8.45 1.31 15.60
N THR A 315 9.08 2.46 15.89
CA THR A 315 8.75 3.33 17.02
C THR A 315 8.97 2.72 18.42
N SER A 316 9.70 1.62 18.50
CA SER A 316 10.06 0.97 19.77
C SER A 316 11.55 0.56 19.79
N LYS A 317 11.99 0.03 20.92
CA LYS A 317 13.29 -0.66 21.05
C LYS A 317 13.13 -2.19 21.11
N ILE A 318 11.90 -2.70 20.86
CA ILE A 318 11.57 -4.11 21.02
C ILE A 318 12.00 -4.85 19.75
N LYS A 319 12.79 -5.91 19.94
CA LYS A 319 13.15 -6.82 18.85
C LYS A 319 11.97 -7.72 18.48
N ILE A 320 11.87 -8.04 17.20
CA ILE A 320 10.92 -9.00 16.67
C ILE A 320 11.61 -10.37 16.69
N PHE A 321 10.91 -11.39 17.16
CA PHE A 321 11.40 -12.75 17.24
C PHE A 321 10.62 -13.65 16.26
N LYS A 322 11.29 -14.63 15.67
CA LYS A 322 10.62 -15.68 14.90
C LYS A 322 9.67 -16.43 15.80
N PHE A 323 8.45 -16.61 15.35
CA PHE A 323 7.47 -17.40 16.08
C PHE A 323 7.85 -18.88 16.09
N THR A 324 7.92 -19.50 17.28
CA THR A 324 8.08 -20.94 17.44
C THR A 324 7.08 -21.46 18.46
N LYS A 325 6.50 -22.65 18.25
CA LYS A 325 5.54 -23.26 19.17
C LYS A 325 6.08 -23.46 20.61
N LYS A 326 7.41 -23.50 20.79
CA LYS A 326 8.06 -23.61 22.10
C LYS A 326 7.80 -22.42 23.02
N PHE A 327 7.60 -21.22 22.46
CA PHE A 327 7.33 -20.01 23.26
C PHE A 327 5.91 -19.96 23.84
N PHE A 328 4.97 -20.79 23.33
CA PHE A 328 3.56 -20.79 23.76
C PHE A 328 3.25 -21.64 25.00
N LYS A 329 4.24 -22.22 25.69
CA LYS A 329 4.00 -23.01 26.91
C LYS A 329 3.67 -22.17 28.17
N SER A 330 3.80 -20.84 28.10
CA SER A 330 3.39 -19.96 29.20
C SER A 330 2.01 -19.36 28.91
N LYS A 331 1.21 -19.11 29.97
CA LYS A 331 -0.13 -18.47 29.94
C LYS A 331 -0.05 -17.02 29.41
N ILE A 332 0.38 -16.83 28.17
CA ILE A 332 0.66 -15.52 27.60
C ILE A 332 -0.55 -15.05 26.82
N LYS A 333 -1.06 -13.87 27.17
CA LYS A 333 -2.11 -13.19 26.40
C LYS A 333 -1.47 -12.53 25.19
N SER A 334 -1.93 -12.86 23.98
CA SER A 334 -1.40 -12.27 22.75
C SER A 334 -2.39 -11.32 22.08
N ILE A 335 -1.84 -10.27 21.47
CA ILE A 335 -2.59 -9.35 20.59
C ILE A 335 -2.20 -9.69 19.17
N SER A 336 -3.17 -10.03 18.34
CA SER A 336 -2.94 -10.32 16.92
C SER A 336 -3.75 -9.40 16.01
N CYS A 337 -3.09 -8.86 15.01
CA CYS A 337 -3.75 -8.15 13.89
C CYS A 337 -4.20 -9.06 12.76
N TYR A 338 -3.78 -10.32 12.74
CA TYR A 338 -3.96 -11.21 11.60
C TYR A 338 -5.42 -11.63 11.38
N GLN A 339 -6.23 -11.56 12.43
CA GLN A 339 -7.67 -11.71 12.31
C GLN A 339 -8.34 -10.56 13.04
N LEU A 340 -8.39 -9.41 12.38
CA LEU A 340 -9.46 -8.48 12.70
C LEU A 340 -10.74 -9.28 12.49
N ASN A 341 -11.49 -9.57 13.56
CA ASN A 341 -12.75 -10.30 13.46
C ASN A 341 -13.67 -9.60 12.45
N LYS A 342 -14.76 -10.26 12.04
CA LYS A 342 -15.74 -9.69 11.08
C LYS A 342 -16.19 -8.25 11.43
N LYS A 343 -16.03 -7.83 12.70
CA LYS A 343 -16.34 -6.49 13.22
C LYS A 343 -15.14 -5.51 13.21
N GLY A 344 -13.95 -5.93 12.71
CA GLY A 344 -12.78 -5.05 12.64
C GLY A 344 -12.03 -4.81 13.94
N ASN A 345 -12.28 -5.62 14.97
CA ASN A 345 -11.58 -5.56 16.25
C ASN A 345 -10.32 -6.43 16.25
N LEU A 346 -9.29 -5.98 16.97
CA LEU A 346 -8.14 -6.84 17.29
C LEU A 346 -8.63 -8.08 18.02
N ASN A 347 -8.20 -9.26 17.56
CA ASN A 347 -8.40 -10.46 18.33
C ASN A 347 -7.41 -10.47 19.48
N ILE A 348 -7.93 -10.27 20.68
CA ILE A 348 -7.19 -10.48 21.91
C ILE A 348 -7.60 -11.88 22.37
N GLN A 349 -6.76 -12.85 22.12
CA GLN A 349 -6.98 -14.22 22.55
C GLN A 349 -6.09 -14.55 23.75
N LYS A 350 -6.68 -15.18 24.78
CA LYS A 350 -5.91 -16.07 25.66
C LYS A 350 -5.60 -17.31 24.83
N ILE A 351 -4.36 -17.51 24.51
CA ILE A 351 -3.88 -18.77 23.92
C ILE A 351 -3.46 -19.69 25.02
#